data_fdbc262e38b48100c00e09c2310eb767
#
_entry.id   fdbc262e38b48100c00e09c2310eb767
#
_cell.length_a   1.000
_cell.length_b   1.000
_cell.length_c   1.000
_cell.angle_alpha   90.00
_cell.angle_beta   90.00
_cell.angle_gamma   90.00
#
_symmetry.space_group_name_H-M   'P 1'
#
loop_
_entity.id
_entity.type
_entity.pdbx_description
1 polymer ?
#
loop_
_entity_poly.entity_id
_entity_poly.type
_entity_poly.pdbx_seq_one_letter_code
_entity_poly.pdbx_strand_id
1 'polypeptide(L)'
;MKNKKYGFYKRITLSFILFSGIFCSNAQNQVIPLWNKIPDEIKAPDYKEKPEIKEGKMQSTSQVSVPTLSIFIPKESKPNQSAVIICPGGGYQHLAFDKEGVKVAEWFNSIGIAAFVLKYRLPTDLTMKNKNVGPLQDAQEAIRYVRQNASKWNIDPKKVGILGFSAGGHLAATASTHYDDKVYESAYKVSARPDFSILIYPVISMENEITHKGSQTNLLGNNPSQDLIDSFSNEKKVTAQTPPTFLIHTTDDTVVMPENSINYYLALKKNAVTAELHLYEKGGHGFGLGVNDTSKFWTRDCAEWLKVNGF
;
A
#
# COMPACT_ATOMS: atom_id res chain seq x y z
N MET A 1 14.81 55.52 -75.93
CA MET A 1 14.34 54.15 -75.84
C MET A 1 15.09 53.50 -74.67
N LYS A 2 14.42 53.31 -73.51
CA LYS A 2 14.99 52.60 -72.32
C LYS A 2 13.92 51.65 -71.78
N ASN A 3 14.20 50.39 -71.96
CA ASN A 3 13.34 49.28 -71.44
C ASN A 3 13.53 49.19 -69.96
N LYS A 4 12.42 49.31 -69.19
CA LYS A 4 12.36 48.96 -67.79
C LYS A 4 11.86 47.53 -67.67
N LYS A 5 12.69 46.65 -67.13
CA LYS A 5 12.31 45.28 -66.68
C LYS A 5 11.67 45.37 -65.29
N TYR A 6 10.45 44.93 -65.13
CA TYR A 6 9.81 44.70 -63.82
C TYR A 6 10.09 43.30 -63.35
N GLY A 7 10.83 43.18 -62.24
CA GLY A 7 11.05 41.91 -61.56
C GLY A 7 9.87 41.54 -60.66
N PHE A 8 9.32 40.35 -60.88
CA PHE A 8 8.24 39.78 -60.07
C PHE A 8 8.85 39.07 -58.87
N TYR A 9 8.73 39.66 -57.65
CA TYR A 9 9.07 38.95 -56.41
C TYR A 9 7.91 38.07 -55.96
N LYS A 10 8.06 36.73 -56.10
CA LYS A 10 7.17 35.75 -55.47
C LYS A 10 7.45 35.74 -53.95
N ARG A 11 6.51 36.24 -53.15
CA ARG A 11 6.50 36.02 -51.70
C ARG A 11 6.08 34.56 -51.43
N ILE A 12 7.02 33.77 -50.95
CA ILE A 12 6.75 32.43 -50.40
C ILE A 12 6.32 32.63 -48.95
N THR A 13 5.03 32.47 -48.69
CA THR A 13 4.48 32.45 -47.32
C THR A 13 4.70 31.03 -46.76
N LEU A 14 5.66 30.89 -45.86
CA LEU A 14 5.92 29.63 -45.15
C LEU A 14 4.91 29.52 -44.01
N SER A 15 3.84 28.74 -44.20
CA SER A 15 2.88 28.41 -43.14
C SER A 15 3.51 27.39 -42.23
N PHE A 16 3.90 27.82 -41.01
CA PHE A 16 4.26 26.92 -39.92
C PHE A 16 2.98 26.27 -39.38
N ILE A 17 2.72 25.02 -39.76
CA ILE A 17 1.70 24.21 -39.12
C ILE A 17 2.31 23.71 -37.79
N LEU A 18 1.92 24.36 -36.68
CA LEU A 18 2.18 23.79 -35.33
C LEU A 18 1.36 22.50 -35.19
N PHE A 19 2.03 21.37 -35.34
CA PHE A 19 1.52 20.09 -34.91
C PHE A 19 1.62 20.06 -33.38
N SER A 20 0.57 20.51 -32.68
CA SER A 20 0.38 20.19 -31.25
C SER A 20 0.09 18.69 -31.15
N GLY A 21 1.16 17.93 -31.03
CA GLY A 21 1.06 16.52 -30.67
C GLY A 21 0.36 16.44 -29.30
N ILE A 22 -0.88 15.99 -29.31
CA ILE A 22 -1.53 15.50 -28.10
C ILE A 22 -0.73 14.27 -27.68
N PHE A 23 0.24 14.47 -26.79
CA PHE A 23 0.81 13.36 -26.02
C PHE A 23 -0.33 12.78 -25.18
N CYS A 24 -1.06 11.79 -25.71
CA CYS A 24 -1.75 10.83 -24.88
C CYS A 24 -0.66 10.13 -24.04
N SER A 25 -0.34 10.71 -22.91
CA SER A 25 0.36 10.01 -21.83
C SER A 25 -0.55 8.86 -21.44
N ASN A 26 -0.28 7.66 -21.96
CA ASN A 26 -0.68 6.47 -21.26
C ASN A 26 -0.15 6.65 -19.84
N ALA A 27 -1.01 6.64 -18.82
CA ALA A 27 -0.63 6.63 -17.43
C ALA A 27 0.13 5.32 -17.19
N GLN A 28 1.40 5.32 -17.56
CA GLN A 28 2.31 4.21 -17.38
C GLN A 28 2.59 4.17 -15.89
N ASN A 29 2.24 3.08 -15.24
CA ASN A 29 2.48 2.86 -13.82
C ASN A 29 3.97 3.11 -13.54
N GLN A 30 4.26 4.26 -12.94
CA GLN A 30 5.61 4.62 -12.58
C GLN A 30 6.03 3.77 -11.38
N VAL A 31 7.17 3.09 -11.46
CA VAL A 31 7.79 2.40 -10.33
C VAL A 31 9.01 3.19 -9.89
N ILE A 32 9.07 3.53 -8.62
CA ILE A 32 10.19 4.26 -8.04
C ILE A 32 10.85 3.46 -6.92
N PRO A 33 12.18 3.59 -6.72
CA PRO A 33 12.81 3.12 -5.51
C PRO A 33 12.28 3.90 -4.31
N LEU A 34 12.01 3.20 -3.20
CA LEU A 34 11.50 3.84 -1.99
C LEU A 34 12.60 4.61 -1.25
N TRP A 35 13.84 4.12 -1.31
CA TRP A 35 14.97 4.64 -0.57
C TRP A 35 16.12 5.08 -1.49
N ASN A 36 16.78 6.17 -1.13
CA ASN A 36 18.11 6.48 -1.67
C ASN A 36 19.19 5.58 -1.03
N LYS A 37 19.01 5.27 0.27
CA LYS A 37 19.85 4.35 1.03
C LYS A 37 18.96 3.56 1.97
N ILE A 38 18.87 2.26 1.76
CA ILE A 38 18.02 1.36 2.55
C ILE A 38 18.56 1.32 4.01
N PRO A 39 17.72 1.59 5.03
CA PRO A 39 18.14 1.50 6.41
C PRO A 39 18.42 0.05 6.81
N ASP A 40 19.40 -0.14 7.71
CA ASP A 40 19.77 -1.44 8.29
C ASP A 40 20.10 -2.54 7.27
N GLU A 41 20.44 -2.15 6.04
CA GLU A 41 20.78 -3.10 4.97
C GLU A 41 22.05 -3.90 5.28
N ILE A 42 21.95 -5.22 5.13
CA ILE A 42 23.08 -6.13 5.00
C ILE A 42 23.24 -6.47 3.51
N LYS A 43 24.42 -6.23 2.96
CA LYS A 43 24.71 -6.56 1.56
C LYS A 43 24.77 -8.07 1.39
N ALA A 44 23.86 -8.61 0.59
CA ALA A 44 23.76 -10.03 0.27
C ALA A 44 23.62 -10.20 -1.27
N PRO A 45 24.71 -10.15 -2.02
CA PRO A 45 24.67 -10.10 -3.49
C PRO A 45 24.03 -11.34 -4.13
N ASP A 46 24.04 -12.47 -3.44
CA ASP A 46 23.41 -13.72 -3.90
C ASP A 46 21.93 -13.83 -3.51
N TYR A 47 21.44 -12.97 -2.63
CA TYR A 47 20.02 -12.92 -2.26
C TYR A 47 19.27 -12.06 -3.28
N LYS A 48 18.66 -12.71 -4.26
CA LYS A 48 17.97 -12.05 -5.37
C LYS A 48 16.47 -12.25 -5.28
N GLU A 49 15.75 -11.19 -5.56
CA GLU A 49 14.29 -11.22 -5.73
C GLU A 49 13.87 -12.27 -6.76
N LYS A 50 12.80 -13.00 -6.46
CA LYS A 50 12.23 -14.07 -7.30
C LYS A 50 10.81 -13.71 -7.70
N PRO A 51 10.62 -12.94 -8.79
CA PRO A 51 9.29 -12.65 -9.30
C PRO A 51 8.72 -13.86 -10.03
N GLU A 52 7.42 -14.10 -9.83
CA GLU A 52 6.60 -14.99 -10.63
C GLU A 52 5.90 -14.16 -11.71
N ILE A 53 6.24 -14.36 -12.97
CA ILE A 53 5.69 -13.63 -14.11
C ILE A 53 4.75 -14.53 -14.89
N LYS A 54 3.51 -14.06 -15.11
CA LYS A 54 2.53 -14.68 -16.00
C LYS A 54 2.02 -13.64 -16.98
N GLU A 55 2.05 -13.95 -18.27
CA GLU A 55 1.59 -13.05 -19.35
C GLU A 55 2.23 -11.64 -19.26
N GLY A 56 3.53 -11.59 -18.93
CA GLY A 56 4.28 -10.33 -18.78
C GLY A 56 3.97 -9.51 -17.53
N LYS A 57 3.12 -10.02 -16.63
CA LYS A 57 2.74 -9.35 -15.38
C LYS A 57 3.28 -10.11 -14.17
N MET A 58 3.83 -9.37 -13.20
CA MET A 58 4.28 -9.93 -11.93
C MET A 58 3.06 -10.33 -11.09
N GLN A 59 2.85 -11.64 -10.90
CA GLN A 59 1.77 -12.17 -10.06
C GLN A 59 2.12 -12.10 -8.59
N SER A 60 3.31 -12.59 -8.27
CA SER A 60 3.88 -12.58 -6.93
C SER A 60 5.38 -12.33 -6.99
N THR A 61 5.98 -12.02 -5.84
CA THR A 61 7.44 -11.95 -5.71
C THR A 61 7.88 -12.36 -4.32
N SER A 62 9.01 -13.04 -4.21
CA SER A 62 9.64 -13.44 -2.95
C SER A 62 11.08 -12.93 -2.87
N GLN A 63 11.70 -13.06 -1.69
CA GLN A 63 13.06 -12.58 -1.45
C GLN A 63 13.25 -11.07 -1.76
N VAL A 64 12.23 -10.27 -1.48
CA VAL A 64 12.29 -8.82 -1.68
C VAL A 64 13.27 -8.19 -0.68
N SER A 65 14.34 -7.60 -1.18
CA SER A 65 15.34 -6.84 -0.40
C SER A 65 15.43 -5.37 -0.83
N VAL A 66 14.93 -5.03 -2.03
CA VAL A 66 14.90 -3.67 -2.56
C VAL A 66 13.45 -3.19 -2.67
N PRO A 67 12.97 -2.36 -1.73
CA PRO A 67 11.59 -1.92 -1.74
C PRO A 67 11.35 -0.85 -2.80
N THR A 68 10.17 -0.93 -3.44
CA THR A 68 9.73 0.01 -4.46
C THR A 68 8.28 0.42 -4.24
N LEU A 69 7.90 1.55 -4.81
CA LEU A 69 6.54 2.05 -4.81
C LEU A 69 6.03 2.16 -6.25
N SER A 70 4.98 1.41 -6.59
CA SER A 70 4.29 1.50 -7.89
C SER A 70 3.14 2.47 -7.78
N ILE A 71 3.11 3.48 -8.66
CA ILE A 71 2.22 4.64 -8.58
C ILE A 71 1.07 4.47 -9.56
N PHE A 72 -0.16 4.58 -9.06
CA PHE A 72 -1.40 4.50 -9.82
C PHE A 72 -2.23 5.75 -9.55
N ILE A 73 -2.39 6.60 -10.57
CA ILE A 73 -3.14 7.85 -10.46
C ILE A 73 -4.43 7.74 -11.29
N PRO A 74 -5.59 8.14 -10.74
CA PRO A 74 -6.83 8.17 -11.49
C PRO A 74 -6.69 9.02 -12.77
N LYS A 75 -7.32 8.58 -13.87
CA LYS A 75 -7.31 9.33 -15.13
C LYS A 75 -7.93 10.73 -14.97
N GLU A 76 -8.99 10.81 -14.19
CA GLU A 76 -9.63 12.07 -13.80
C GLU A 76 -9.21 12.42 -12.36
N SER A 77 -8.03 12.97 -12.22
CA SER A 77 -7.52 13.41 -10.92
C SER A 77 -8.22 14.70 -10.48
N LYS A 78 -8.89 14.65 -9.34
CA LYS A 78 -9.54 15.82 -8.71
C LYS A 78 -8.57 16.47 -7.71
N PRO A 79 -8.64 17.80 -7.51
CA PRO A 79 -7.89 18.44 -6.42
C PRO A 79 -8.28 17.87 -5.05
N ASN A 80 -7.29 17.76 -4.16
CA ASN A 80 -7.47 17.28 -2.77
C ASN A 80 -8.05 15.86 -2.65
N GLN A 81 -7.73 14.99 -3.61
CA GLN A 81 -8.11 13.58 -3.56
C GLN A 81 -7.36 12.82 -2.45
N SER A 82 -7.94 11.72 -2.02
CA SER A 82 -7.29 10.80 -1.08
C SER A 82 -6.25 9.94 -1.79
N ALA A 83 -5.33 9.38 -1.00
CA ALA A 83 -4.35 8.41 -1.45
C ALA A 83 -4.32 7.22 -0.51
N VAL A 84 -3.96 6.04 -1.03
CA VAL A 84 -3.79 4.83 -0.23
C VAL A 84 -2.49 4.11 -0.57
N ILE A 85 -1.71 3.76 0.46
CA ILE A 85 -0.58 2.84 0.35
C ILE A 85 -1.13 1.43 0.47
N ILE A 86 -0.85 0.55 -0.49
CA ILE A 86 -1.35 -0.83 -0.52
C ILE A 86 -0.21 -1.78 -0.18
N CYS A 87 -0.40 -2.58 0.86
CA CYS A 87 0.53 -3.60 1.34
C CYS A 87 -0.04 -5.00 1.00
N PRO A 88 0.44 -5.67 -0.07
CA PRO A 88 -0.01 -7.01 -0.41
C PRO A 88 0.32 -8.02 0.69
N GLY A 89 -0.50 -9.08 0.82
CA GLY A 89 -0.24 -10.20 1.70
C GLY A 89 0.76 -11.22 1.14
N GLY A 90 0.85 -12.36 1.81
CA GLY A 90 1.74 -13.47 1.45
C GLY A 90 2.59 -13.97 2.60
N GLY A 91 2.08 -13.87 3.85
CA GLY A 91 2.68 -14.48 5.04
C GLY A 91 4.07 -13.95 5.40
N TYR A 92 4.47 -12.76 4.93
CA TYR A 92 5.84 -12.25 4.99
C TYR A 92 6.88 -13.14 4.26
N GLN A 93 6.44 -14.09 3.46
CA GLN A 93 7.28 -14.98 2.65
C GLN A 93 7.34 -14.54 1.19
N HIS A 94 6.24 -14.02 0.68
CA HIS A 94 6.11 -13.45 -0.65
C HIS A 94 5.12 -12.27 -0.62
N LEU A 95 4.96 -11.60 -1.76
CA LEU A 95 3.93 -10.58 -1.97
C LEU A 95 2.99 -11.04 -3.09
N ALA A 96 1.69 -11.13 -2.82
CA ALA A 96 0.63 -11.39 -3.80
C ALA A 96 0.37 -10.14 -4.66
N PHE A 97 1.36 -9.74 -5.47
CA PHE A 97 1.52 -8.39 -6.01
C PHE A 97 0.41 -7.99 -6.99
N ASP A 98 -0.03 -8.91 -7.87
CA ASP A 98 -1.13 -8.62 -8.80
C ASP A 98 -2.46 -8.56 -8.07
N LYS A 99 -2.82 -9.66 -7.37
CA LYS A 99 -4.15 -9.86 -6.79
C LYS A 99 -4.47 -8.86 -5.67
N GLU A 100 -3.51 -8.60 -4.78
CA GLU A 100 -3.68 -7.78 -3.59
C GLU A 100 -2.95 -6.42 -3.69
N GLY A 101 -2.34 -6.15 -4.84
CA GLY A 101 -1.65 -4.91 -5.15
C GLY A 101 -2.26 -4.21 -6.36
N VAL A 102 -1.86 -4.63 -7.58
CA VAL A 102 -2.18 -3.94 -8.84
C VAL A 102 -3.69 -3.85 -9.07
N LYS A 103 -4.43 -4.96 -8.96
CA LYS A 103 -5.89 -4.97 -9.17
C LYS A 103 -6.62 -4.09 -8.16
N VAL A 104 -6.14 -4.05 -6.94
CA VAL A 104 -6.69 -3.20 -5.88
C VAL A 104 -6.41 -1.72 -6.17
N ALA A 105 -5.20 -1.40 -6.65
CA ALA A 105 -4.87 -0.04 -7.07
C ALA A 105 -5.73 0.44 -8.25
N GLU A 106 -5.98 -0.44 -9.23
CA GLU A 106 -6.89 -0.16 -10.35
C GLU A 106 -8.32 0.11 -9.87
N TRP A 107 -8.80 -0.67 -8.88
CA TRP A 107 -10.11 -0.44 -8.27
C TRP A 107 -10.16 0.92 -7.54
N PHE A 108 -9.16 1.29 -6.72
CA PHE A 108 -9.12 2.60 -6.09
C PHE A 108 -9.11 3.74 -7.11
N ASN A 109 -8.37 3.59 -8.21
CA ASN A 109 -8.39 4.57 -9.29
C ASN A 109 -9.78 4.72 -9.92
N SER A 110 -10.56 3.64 -10.02
CA SER A 110 -11.91 3.68 -10.57
C SER A 110 -12.90 4.48 -9.71
N ILE A 111 -12.60 4.65 -8.43
CA ILE A 111 -13.39 5.47 -7.48
C ILE A 111 -12.73 6.84 -7.18
N GLY A 112 -11.68 7.21 -7.94
CA GLY A 112 -11.05 8.52 -7.87
C GLY A 112 -10.00 8.70 -6.75
N ILE A 113 -9.47 7.61 -6.19
CA ILE A 113 -8.44 7.62 -5.15
C ILE A 113 -7.10 7.20 -5.76
N ALA A 114 -6.04 7.98 -5.49
CA ALA A 114 -4.68 7.63 -5.89
C ALA A 114 -4.18 6.43 -5.06
N ALA A 115 -3.50 5.49 -5.72
CA ALA A 115 -3.03 4.28 -5.06
C ALA A 115 -1.53 4.05 -5.29
N PHE A 116 -0.86 3.53 -4.28
CA PHE A 116 0.58 3.31 -4.25
C PHE A 116 0.85 1.90 -3.74
N VAL A 117 1.20 0.98 -4.64
CA VAL A 117 1.49 -0.41 -4.24
C VAL A 117 2.91 -0.51 -3.72
N LEU A 118 3.04 -0.86 -2.45
CA LEU A 118 4.31 -1.01 -1.77
C LEU A 118 4.84 -2.44 -1.92
N LYS A 119 5.91 -2.59 -2.68
CA LYS A 119 6.73 -3.80 -2.65
C LYS A 119 7.70 -3.67 -1.48
N TYR A 120 7.26 -4.04 -0.28
CA TYR A 120 8.04 -3.93 0.95
C TYR A 120 9.03 -5.08 1.10
N ARG A 121 10.13 -4.83 1.84
CA ARG A 121 11.13 -5.86 2.14
C ARG A 121 10.52 -7.02 2.92
N LEU A 122 10.87 -8.23 2.54
CA LEU A 122 10.46 -9.42 3.27
C LEU A 122 11.46 -9.72 4.38
N PRO A 123 10.99 -10.02 5.61
CA PRO A 123 11.85 -10.17 6.80
C PRO A 123 12.85 -11.30 6.63
N THR A 124 14.16 -10.97 6.70
CA THR A 124 15.23 -11.98 6.74
C THR A 124 16.48 -11.39 7.37
N ASP A 125 17.17 -12.18 8.19
CA ASP A 125 18.45 -11.84 8.81
C ASP A 125 19.59 -11.79 7.77
N LEU A 126 19.36 -12.26 6.55
CA LEU A 126 20.33 -12.21 5.46
C LEU A 126 20.53 -10.80 4.90
N THR A 127 19.48 -9.96 4.89
CA THR A 127 19.51 -8.64 4.27
C THR A 127 19.22 -7.49 5.21
N MET A 128 18.82 -7.77 6.46
CA MET A 128 18.43 -6.75 7.46
C MET A 128 19.12 -7.01 8.80
N LYS A 129 19.62 -5.96 9.43
CA LYS A 129 20.15 -6.04 10.81
C LYS A 129 19.04 -6.35 11.82
N ASN A 130 17.85 -5.79 11.59
CA ASN A 130 16.66 -6.08 12.38
C ASN A 130 15.47 -6.34 11.42
N LYS A 131 15.22 -7.62 11.15
CA LYS A 131 14.17 -8.03 10.22
C LYS A 131 12.76 -7.70 10.71
N ASN A 132 12.56 -7.60 12.03
CA ASN A 132 11.22 -7.37 12.61
C ASN A 132 10.67 -6.00 12.22
N VAL A 133 11.54 -4.99 12.06
CA VAL A 133 11.14 -3.61 11.75
C VAL A 133 11.32 -3.23 10.28
N GLY A 134 12.01 -4.04 9.47
CA GLY A 134 12.28 -3.72 8.06
C GLY A 134 11.02 -3.39 7.26
N PRO A 135 9.96 -4.21 7.30
CA PRO A 135 8.68 -3.89 6.65
C PRO A 135 8.04 -2.60 7.18
N LEU A 136 8.09 -2.34 8.50
CA LEU A 136 7.57 -1.12 9.13
C LEU A 136 8.32 0.13 8.65
N GLN A 137 9.66 0.07 8.55
CA GLN A 137 10.48 1.14 7.99
C GLN A 137 9.97 1.52 6.59
N ASP A 138 9.72 0.52 5.74
CA ASP A 138 9.25 0.74 4.37
C ASP A 138 7.83 1.33 4.34
N ALA A 139 6.92 0.85 5.19
CA ALA A 139 5.56 1.39 5.26
C ALA A 139 5.54 2.84 5.78
N GLN A 140 6.30 3.15 6.82
CA GLN A 140 6.42 4.52 7.34
C GLN A 140 7.00 5.47 6.28
N GLU A 141 8.06 5.03 5.55
CA GLU A 141 8.67 5.87 4.51
C GLU A 141 7.73 6.07 3.32
N ALA A 142 6.98 5.04 2.90
CA ALA A 142 5.99 5.16 1.84
C ALA A 142 4.91 6.22 2.17
N ILE A 143 4.39 6.21 3.40
CA ILE A 143 3.43 7.21 3.86
C ILE A 143 4.05 8.61 3.84
N ARG A 144 5.26 8.76 4.38
CA ARG A 144 5.98 10.05 4.38
C ARG A 144 6.27 10.53 2.98
N TYR A 145 6.75 9.65 2.10
CA TYR A 145 7.05 9.97 0.71
C TYR A 145 5.80 10.50 -0.03
N VAL A 146 4.67 9.78 0.07
CA VAL A 146 3.42 10.20 -0.59
C VAL A 146 2.92 11.52 0.00
N ARG A 147 2.90 11.67 1.31
CA ARG A 147 2.47 12.89 2.00
C ARG A 147 3.33 14.10 1.64
N GLN A 148 4.66 13.95 1.61
CA GLN A 148 5.59 15.01 1.24
C GLN A 148 5.45 15.44 -0.23
N ASN A 149 5.11 14.52 -1.11
CA ASN A 149 4.98 14.74 -2.54
C ASN A 149 3.51 14.87 -3.01
N ALA A 150 2.56 15.02 -2.10
CA ALA A 150 1.11 14.98 -2.36
C ALA A 150 0.66 15.94 -3.49
N SER A 151 1.24 17.14 -3.54
CA SER A 151 0.93 18.14 -4.58
C SER A 151 1.25 17.66 -6.00
N LYS A 152 2.21 16.75 -6.20
CA LYS A 152 2.55 16.20 -7.52
C LYS A 152 1.39 15.43 -8.16
N TRP A 153 0.46 14.94 -7.33
CA TRP A 153 -0.64 14.07 -7.74
C TRP A 153 -2.00 14.62 -7.32
N ASN A 154 -2.09 15.92 -6.98
CA ASN A 154 -3.33 16.56 -6.49
C ASN A 154 -3.91 15.90 -5.23
N ILE A 155 -3.09 15.28 -4.39
CA ILE A 155 -3.48 14.61 -3.15
C ILE A 155 -3.54 15.63 -2.00
N ASP A 156 -4.54 15.48 -1.12
CA ASP A 156 -4.54 16.14 0.18
C ASP A 156 -3.55 15.43 1.12
N PRO A 157 -2.49 16.10 1.62
CA PRO A 157 -1.53 15.47 2.53
C PRO A 157 -2.13 15.01 3.86
N LYS A 158 -3.37 15.39 4.16
CA LYS A 158 -4.15 14.94 5.34
C LYS A 158 -5.10 13.78 5.02
N LYS A 159 -5.02 13.20 3.82
CA LYS A 159 -5.85 12.08 3.36
C LYS A 159 -5.01 10.96 2.75
N VAL A 160 -3.91 10.59 3.42
CA VAL A 160 -3.01 9.50 3.02
C VAL A 160 -3.24 8.32 3.95
N GLY A 161 -3.97 7.32 3.47
CA GLY A 161 -4.27 6.10 4.22
C GLY A 161 -3.36 4.93 3.87
N ILE A 162 -3.57 3.83 4.58
CA ILE A 162 -2.89 2.55 4.34
C ILE A 162 -3.91 1.43 4.23
N LEU A 163 -3.67 0.49 3.31
CA LEU A 163 -4.45 -0.73 3.16
C LEU A 163 -3.53 -1.94 3.18
N GLY A 164 -3.97 -3.02 3.82
CA GLY A 164 -3.21 -4.26 3.78
C GLY A 164 -4.07 -5.51 3.84
N PHE A 165 -3.56 -6.57 3.21
CA PHE A 165 -4.17 -7.89 3.15
C PHE A 165 -3.36 -8.89 3.95
N SER A 166 -4.00 -9.75 4.75
CA SER A 166 -3.32 -10.86 5.44
C SER A 166 -2.08 -10.38 6.24
N ALA A 167 -0.88 -10.87 5.95
CA ALA A 167 0.37 -10.35 6.53
C ALA A 167 0.65 -8.89 6.17
N GLY A 168 0.24 -8.42 4.98
CA GLY A 168 0.25 -6.98 4.63
C GLY A 168 -0.76 -6.18 5.46
N GLY A 169 -1.86 -6.81 5.91
CA GLY A 169 -2.79 -6.27 6.89
C GLY A 169 -2.14 -6.10 8.26
N HIS A 170 -1.30 -7.06 8.67
CA HIS A 170 -0.47 -6.91 9.86
C HIS A 170 0.48 -5.71 9.73
N LEU A 171 1.17 -5.58 8.60
CA LEU A 171 2.04 -4.43 8.33
C LEU A 171 1.26 -3.10 8.38
N ALA A 172 0.08 -3.04 7.79
CA ALA A 172 -0.77 -1.85 7.80
C ALA A 172 -1.26 -1.51 9.21
N ALA A 173 -1.65 -2.51 10.01
CA ALA A 173 -2.00 -2.33 11.42
C ALA A 173 -0.79 -1.88 12.26
N THR A 174 0.39 -2.48 12.02
CA THR A 174 1.64 -2.06 12.68
C THR A 174 1.98 -0.61 12.34
N ALA A 175 1.90 -0.21 11.05
CA ALA A 175 2.11 1.19 10.66
C ALA A 175 1.08 2.15 11.28
N SER A 176 -0.12 1.65 11.62
CA SER A 176 -1.20 2.44 12.26
C SER A 176 -1.05 2.58 13.77
N THR A 177 -0.34 1.67 14.42
CA THR A 177 -0.14 1.65 15.89
C THR A 177 1.26 2.06 16.32
N HIS A 178 2.25 1.93 15.42
CA HIS A 178 3.68 2.21 15.64
C HIS A 178 4.19 3.33 14.72
N TYR A 179 3.31 4.22 14.24
CA TYR A 179 3.68 5.30 13.32
C TYR A 179 4.71 6.27 13.89
N ASP A 180 4.78 6.41 15.22
CA ASP A 180 5.70 7.30 15.94
C ASP A 180 7.03 6.61 16.33
N ASP A 181 7.14 5.30 16.17
CA ASP A 181 8.36 4.56 16.49
C ASP A 181 9.48 5.00 15.56
N LYS A 182 10.61 5.41 16.17
CA LYS A 182 11.80 5.85 15.44
C LYS A 182 12.62 4.64 15.00
N VAL A 183 12.12 3.90 14.03
CA VAL A 183 12.78 2.70 13.50
C VAL A 183 13.83 3.02 12.42
N TYR A 184 13.95 4.27 12.00
CA TYR A 184 15.00 4.80 11.12
C TYR A 184 15.04 6.33 11.18
N GLU A 185 16.11 6.93 10.64
CA GLU A 185 16.22 8.38 10.46
C GLU A 185 15.60 8.78 9.13
N SER A 186 14.44 9.45 9.17
CA SER A 186 13.76 9.92 7.97
C SER A 186 14.30 11.27 7.51
N ALA A 187 14.48 11.43 6.19
CA ALA A 187 14.73 12.71 5.55
C ALA A 187 13.48 13.63 5.55
N TYR A 188 12.29 13.06 5.71
CA TYR A 188 11.03 13.79 5.73
C TYR A 188 10.60 14.15 7.16
N LYS A 189 10.19 15.41 7.36
CA LYS A 189 9.69 15.91 8.66
C LYS A 189 8.18 15.70 8.86
N VAL A 190 7.51 15.08 7.90
CA VAL A 190 6.07 14.79 7.96
C VAL A 190 5.81 13.50 8.72
N SER A 191 4.61 13.37 9.30
CA SER A 191 4.20 12.19 10.07
C SER A 191 4.07 10.95 9.17
N ALA A 192 4.43 9.78 9.70
CA ALA A 192 4.13 8.47 9.12
C ALA A 192 2.75 7.93 9.55
N ARG A 193 2.00 8.66 10.39
CA ARG A 193 0.66 8.23 10.81
C ARG A 193 -0.27 8.23 9.59
N PRO A 194 -0.88 7.09 9.21
CA PRO A 194 -1.90 7.10 8.18
C PRO A 194 -3.14 7.87 8.65
N ASP A 195 -3.86 8.49 7.72
CA ASP A 195 -5.06 9.26 8.06
C ASP A 195 -6.29 8.34 8.17
N PHE A 196 -6.23 7.16 7.53
CA PHE A 196 -7.17 6.04 7.67
C PHE A 196 -6.49 4.71 7.39
N SER A 197 -7.09 3.60 7.84
CA SER A 197 -6.62 2.24 7.62
C SER A 197 -7.71 1.35 7.06
N ILE A 198 -7.36 0.46 6.12
CA ILE A 198 -8.26 -0.56 5.56
C ILE A 198 -7.57 -1.91 5.70
N LEU A 199 -8.16 -2.82 6.44
CA LEU A 199 -7.55 -4.10 6.81
C LEU A 199 -8.43 -5.24 6.33
N ILE A 200 -7.91 -6.05 5.40
CA ILE A 200 -8.66 -7.10 4.73
C ILE A 200 -8.10 -8.47 5.18
N TYR A 201 -8.93 -9.26 5.84
CA TYR A 201 -8.54 -10.54 6.49
C TYR A 201 -7.16 -10.46 7.15
N PRO A 202 -6.91 -9.41 7.96
CA PRO A 202 -5.58 -9.11 8.42
C PRO A 202 -5.11 -10.13 9.47
N VAL A 203 -3.82 -10.46 9.45
CA VAL A 203 -3.14 -10.88 10.66
C VAL A 203 -3.03 -9.64 11.55
N ILE A 204 -3.35 -9.77 12.83
CA ILE A 204 -3.31 -8.67 13.81
C ILE A 204 -2.49 -9.08 15.01
N SER A 205 -2.86 -10.21 15.63
CA SER A 205 -2.21 -10.75 16.81
C SER A 205 -1.02 -11.63 16.44
N MET A 206 0.01 -11.56 17.25
CA MET A 206 1.12 -12.51 17.24
C MET A 206 1.01 -13.55 18.37
N GLU A 207 -0.10 -13.54 19.15
CA GLU A 207 -0.38 -14.54 20.17
C GLU A 207 -0.62 -15.91 19.55
N ASN A 208 -0.02 -16.96 20.15
CA ASN A 208 0.00 -18.30 19.57
C ASN A 208 -1.38 -18.91 19.32
N GLU A 209 -2.39 -18.48 20.06
CA GLU A 209 -3.76 -19.01 20.02
C GLU A 209 -4.51 -18.59 18.74
N ILE A 210 -4.20 -17.39 18.19
CA ILE A 210 -4.95 -16.83 17.06
C ILE A 210 -4.08 -16.32 15.90
N THR A 211 -2.75 -16.34 16.07
CA THR A 211 -1.84 -15.85 15.03
C THR A 211 -1.83 -16.74 13.78
N HIS A 212 -1.56 -16.15 12.63
CA HIS A 212 -1.09 -16.92 11.48
C HIS A 212 0.38 -17.30 11.70
N LYS A 213 0.63 -18.56 12.05
CA LYS A 213 1.96 -19.06 12.48
C LYS A 213 3.07 -18.75 11.46
N GLY A 214 2.77 -18.87 10.16
CA GLY A 214 3.73 -18.54 9.10
C GLY A 214 4.18 -17.07 9.16
N SER A 215 3.23 -16.14 9.34
CA SER A 215 3.55 -14.70 9.47
C SER A 215 4.35 -14.41 10.72
N GLN A 216 3.98 -14.99 11.86
CA GLN A 216 4.73 -14.85 13.12
C GLN A 216 6.17 -15.34 12.96
N THR A 217 6.36 -16.55 12.43
CA THR A 217 7.70 -17.14 12.24
C THR A 217 8.57 -16.32 11.29
N ASN A 218 8.03 -15.89 10.17
CA ASN A 218 8.77 -15.11 9.19
C ASN A 218 9.18 -13.75 9.75
N LEU A 219 8.28 -13.05 10.44
CA LEU A 219 8.56 -11.73 11.00
C LEU A 219 9.40 -11.81 12.27
N LEU A 220 9.01 -12.66 13.25
CA LEU A 220 9.57 -12.66 14.60
C LEU A 220 10.59 -13.79 14.87
N GLY A 221 10.65 -14.78 13.98
CA GLY A 221 11.49 -15.98 14.18
C GLY A 221 10.74 -17.17 14.79
N ASN A 222 11.45 -18.28 14.97
CA ASN A 222 10.83 -19.54 15.41
C ASN A 222 10.37 -19.52 16.87
N ASN A 223 11.10 -18.83 17.73
CA ASN A 223 10.87 -18.78 19.18
C ASN A 223 10.94 -17.32 19.66
N PRO A 224 9.96 -16.47 19.28
CA PRO A 224 9.94 -15.08 19.74
C PRO A 224 9.68 -15.02 21.25
N SER A 225 10.29 -14.02 21.93
CA SER A 225 9.96 -13.74 23.33
C SER A 225 8.54 -13.20 23.44
N GLN A 226 7.92 -13.34 24.62
CA GLN A 226 6.58 -12.78 24.84
C GLN A 226 6.55 -11.26 24.64
N ASP A 227 7.59 -10.55 25.06
CA ASP A 227 7.69 -9.10 24.83
C ASP A 227 7.64 -8.74 23.34
N LEU A 228 8.28 -9.56 22.47
CA LEU A 228 8.26 -9.37 21.05
C LEU A 228 6.87 -9.71 20.46
N ILE A 229 6.25 -10.78 20.92
CA ILE A 229 4.86 -11.13 20.59
C ILE A 229 3.92 -9.98 20.97
N ASP A 230 4.00 -9.47 22.17
CA ASP A 230 3.19 -8.36 22.68
C ASP A 230 3.43 -7.06 21.91
N SER A 231 4.68 -6.82 21.51
CA SER A 231 5.05 -5.64 20.73
C SER A 231 4.41 -5.64 19.35
N PHE A 232 4.28 -6.80 18.72
CA PHE A 232 3.72 -6.94 17.37
C PHE A 232 2.28 -7.46 17.35
N SER A 233 1.64 -7.65 18.51
CA SER A 233 0.19 -7.88 18.62
C SER A 233 -0.54 -6.55 18.62
N ASN A 234 -0.99 -6.13 17.42
CA ASN A 234 -1.47 -4.78 17.17
C ASN A 234 -2.73 -4.41 17.96
N GLU A 235 -3.57 -5.37 18.35
CA GLU A 235 -4.72 -5.15 19.23
C GLU A 235 -4.33 -4.64 20.62
N LYS A 236 -3.10 -4.94 21.05
CA LYS A 236 -2.52 -4.46 22.32
C LYS A 236 -1.91 -3.05 22.21
N LYS A 237 -1.71 -2.55 20.99
CA LYS A 237 -1.03 -1.27 20.70
C LYS A 237 -1.98 -0.15 20.27
N VAL A 238 -3.27 -0.43 20.20
CA VAL A 238 -4.28 0.59 19.88
C VAL A 238 -4.33 1.67 20.95
N THR A 239 -4.31 2.91 20.50
CA THR A 239 -4.48 4.11 21.32
C THR A 239 -5.55 5.01 20.72
N ALA A 240 -5.96 6.06 21.43
CA ALA A 240 -6.89 7.07 20.90
C ALA A 240 -6.34 7.82 19.66
N GLN A 241 -5.04 7.68 19.36
CA GLN A 241 -4.38 8.26 18.18
C GLN A 241 -4.30 7.30 16.99
N THR A 242 -4.69 6.04 17.16
CA THR A 242 -4.81 5.09 16.05
C THR A 242 -5.81 5.64 15.02
N PRO A 243 -5.54 5.55 13.69
CA PRO A 243 -6.42 6.14 12.69
C PRO A 243 -7.78 5.44 12.61
N PRO A 244 -8.82 6.12 12.09
CA PRO A 244 -10.08 5.48 11.70
C PRO A 244 -9.83 4.25 10.86
N THR A 245 -10.52 3.14 11.13
CA THR A 245 -10.19 1.84 10.53
C THR A 245 -11.44 1.13 10.00
N PHE A 246 -11.34 0.64 8.75
CA PHE A 246 -12.29 -0.25 8.11
C PHE A 246 -11.73 -1.67 8.08
N LEU A 247 -12.49 -2.66 8.53
CA LEU A 247 -12.05 -4.07 8.64
C LEU A 247 -13.00 -4.99 7.87
N ILE A 248 -12.41 -5.97 7.19
CA ILE A 248 -13.12 -7.03 6.48
C ILE A 248 -12.54 -8.38 6.88
N HIS A 249 -13.42 -9.33 7.19
CA HIS A 249 -13.05 -10.73 7.39
C HIS A 249 -14.18 -11.66 6.94
N THR A 250 -13.91 -12.96 6.85
CA THR A 250 -14.94 -13.99 6.64
C THR A 250 -14.91 -15.02 7.76
N THR A 251 -16.07 -15.53 8.17
CA THR A 251 -16.17 -16.48 9.28
C THR A 251 -15.63 -17.87 8.93
N ASP A 252 -15.54 -18.18 7.63
CA ASP A 252 -14.97 -19.43 7.12
C ASP A 252 -13.48 -19.35 6.76
N ASP A 253 -12.77 -18.28 7.19
CA ASP A 253 -11.32 -18.18 7.03
C ASP A 253 -10.60 -19.13 7.99
N THR A 254 -9.99 -20.18 7.43
CA THR A 254 -9.24 -21.21 8.16
C THR A 254 -7.73 -20.96 8.17
N VAL A 255 -7.25 -19.88 7.53
CA VAL A 255 -5.83 -19.51 7.44
C VAL A 255 -5.48 -18.43 8.45
N VAL A 256 -6.29 -17.37 8.50
CA VAL A 256 -6.21 -16.30 9.50
C VAL A 256 -7.55 -16.23 10.22
N MET A 257 -7.55 -16.58 11.50
CA MET A 257 -8.77 -16.63 12.29
C MET A 257 -9.44 -15.25 12.38
N PRO A 258 -10.78 -15.14 12.17
CA PRO A 258 -11.50 -13.86 12.18
C PRO A 258 -11.39 -13.10 13.51
N GLU A 259 -11.04 -13.79 14.61
CA GLU A 259 -10.73 -13.20 15.91
C GLU A 259 -9.64 -12.13 15.84
N ASN A 260 -8.72 -12.19 14.86
CA ASN A 260 -7.77 -11.12 14.59
C ASN A 260 -8.49 -9.78 14.33
N SER A 261 -9.43 -9.75 13.40
CA SER A 261 -10.22 -8.55 13.10
C SER A 261 -11.16 -8.15 14.24
N ILE A 262 -11.79 -9.12 14.89
CA ILE A 262 -12.72 -8.87 16.00
C ILE A 262 -11.97 -8.21 17.17
N ASN A 263 -10.83 -8.78 17.58
CA ASN A 263 -10.06 -8.24 18.71
C ASN A 263 -9.51 -6.85 18.43
N TYR A 264 -9.06 -6.59 17.19
CA TYR A 264 -8.61 -5.25 16.81
C TYR A 264 -9.75 -4.23 16.82
N TYR A 265 -10.92 -4.59 16.26
CA TYR A 265 -12.12 -3.76 16.33
C TYR A 265 -12.53 -3.44 17.77
N LEU A 266 -12.51 -4.42 18.68
CA LEU A 266 -12.82 -4.21 20.10
C LEU A 266 -11.80 -3.28 20.76
N ALA A 267 -10.52 -3.40 20.42
CA ALA A 267 -9.47 -2.52 20.92
C ALA A 267 -9.66 -1.07 20.39
N LEU A 268 -9.99 -0.89 19.11
CA LEU A 268 -10.33 0.43 18.52
C LEU A 268 -11.51 1.05 19.25
N LYS A 269 -12.59 0.30 19.41
CA LYS A 269 -13.82 0.76 20.13
C LYS A 269 -13.51 1.16 21.58
N LYS A 270 -12.71 0.36 22.30
CA LYS A 270 -12.30 0.65 23.68
C LYS A 270 -11.54 1.98 23.79
N ASN A 271 -10.78 2.34 22.75
CA ASN A 271 -10.00 3.57 22.69
C ASN A 271 -10.74 4.74 21.99
N ALA A 272 -12.06 4.62 21.78
CA ALA A 272 -12.91 5.61 21.11
C ALA A 272 -12.43 5.99 19.69
N VAL A 273 -11.77 5.07 18.99
CA VAL A 273 -11.38 5.22 17.59
C VAL A 273 -12.54 4.82 16.69
N THR A 274 -12.85 5.63 15.68
CA THR A 274 -13.86 5.30 14.65
C THR A 274 -13.46 4.02 13.93
N ALA A 275 -14.33 3.01 13.93
CA ALA A 275 -14.05 1.74 13.29
C ALA A 275 -15.34 1.09 12.76
N GLU A 276 -15.22 0.42 11.62
CA GLU A 276 -16.27 -0.39 11.03
C GLU A 276 -15.73 -1.78 10.69
N LEU A 277 -16.46 -2.85 11.05
CA LEU A 277 -16.10 -4.24 10.79
C LEU A 277 -17.24 -4.94 10.06
N HIS A 278 -16.93 -5.50 8.89
CA HIS A 278 -17.82 -6.42 8.17
C HIS A 278 -17.27 -7.84 8.28
N LEU A 279 -18.06 -8.71 8.88
CA LEU A 279 -17.77 -10.13 8.99
C LEU A 279 -18.73 -10.90 8.10
N TYR A 280 -18.25 -11.29 6.91
CA TYR A 280 -19.04 -12.03 5.94
C TYR A 280 -19.05 -13.53 6.27
N GLU A 281 -20.13 -14.23 5.90
CA GLU A 281 -20.28 -15.68 6.16
C GLU A 281 -19.24 -16.49 5.37
N LYS A 282 -19.05 -16.16 4.08
CA LYS A 282 -18.26 -16.92 3.12
C LYS A 282 -17.24 -16.06 2.41
N GLY A 283 -16.11 -16.68 2.03
CA GLY A 283 -15.01 -16.06 1.28
C GLY A 283 -13.68 -16.77 1.48
N GLY A 284 -13.53 -17.47 2.61
CA GLY A 284 -12.25 -18.07 3.00
C GLY A 284 -11.14 -17.02 3.12
N HIS A 285 -9.90 -17.43 2.88
CA HIS A 285 -8.75 -16.53 2.90
C HIS A 285 -8.29 -16.12 1.49
N GLY A 286 -7.74 -14.91 1.37
CA GLY A 286 -7.08 -14.50 0.14
C GLY A 286 -8.02 -14.18 -1.03
N PHE A 287 -9.24 -13.71 -0.78
CA PHE A 287 -10.22 -13.41 -1.83
C PHE A 287 -9.92 -12.13 -2.63
N GLY A 288 -8.95 -11.28 -2.23
CA GLY A 288 -8.61 -10.02 -2.93
C GLY A 288 -9.80 -9.08 -3.04
N LEU A 289 -10.20 -8.71 -4.27
CA LEU A 289 -11.37 -7.85 -4.52
C LEU A 289 -12.72 -8.55 -4.32
N GLY A 290 -12.72 -9.77 -3.79
CA GLY A 290 -13.90 -10.59 -3.58
C GLY A 290 -14.05 -11.72 -4.60
N VAL A 291 -14.87 -12.71 -4.24
CA VAL A 291 -15.25 -13.85 -5.08
C VAL A 291 -16.77 -13.87 -5.22
N ASN A 292 -17.33 -14.88 -5.92
CA ASN A 292 -18.77 -14.99 -6.16
C ASN A 292 -19.56 -15.50 -4.94
N ASP A 293 -19.35 -14.85 -3.79
CA ASP A 293 -20.02 -15.08 -2.51
C ASP A 293 -20.28 -13.75 -1.77
N THR A 294 -20.49 -13.80 -0.45
CA THR A 294 -20.80 -12.60 0.34
C THR A 294 -19.63 -11.62 0.42
N SER A 295 -18.38 -12.08 0.28
CA SER A 295 -17.17 -11.24 0.32
C SER A 295 -17.09 -10.24 -0.84
N LYS A 296 -17.80 -10.45 -1.95
CA LYS A 296 -17.82 -9.54 -3.11
C LYS A 296 -18.32 -8.12 -2.81
N PHE A 297 -19.01 -7.93 -1.71
CA PHE A 297 -19.61 -6.64 -1.37
C PHE A 297 -18.66 -5.68 -0.69
N TRP A 298 -17.50 -6.14 -0.19
CA TRP A 298 -16.61 -5.32 0.61
C TRP A 298 -16.12 -4.06 -0.09
N THR A 299 -15.90 -4.11 -1.40
CA THR A 299 -15.42 -2.95 -2.17
C THR A 299 -16.45 -1.82 -2.20
N ARG A 300 -17.74 -2.15 -2.32
CA ARG A 300 -18.84 -1.19 -2.23
C ARG A 300 -18.91 -0.59 -0.83
N ASP A 301 -18.88 -1.43 0.20
CA ASP A 301 -19.00 -1.00 1.58
C ASP A 301 -17.80 -0.12 2.00
N CYS A 302 -16.59 -0.46 1.55
CA CYS A 302 -15.39 0.34 1.73
C CYS A 302 -15.48 1.71 1.03
N ALA A 303 -15.97 1.76 -0.21
CA ALA A 303 -16.13 3.02 -0.94
C ALA A 303 -17.11 3.97 -0.24
N GLU A 304 -18.23 3.44 0.27
CA GLU A 304 -19.19 4.24 1.04
C GLU A 304 -18.61 4.69 2.40
N TRP A 305 -17.86 3.82 3.09
CA TRP A 305 -17.19 4.19 4.33
C TRP A 305 -16.19 5.32 4.13
N LEU A 306 -15.36 5.25 3.09
CA LEU A 306 -14.40 6.30 2.74
C LEU A 306 -15.11 7.63 2.49
N LYS A 307 -16.18 7.62 1.69
CA LYS A 307 -16.98 8.81 1.38
C LYS A 307 -17.62 9.44 2.62
N VAL A 308 -18.23 8.62 3.48
CA VAL A 308 -18.90 9.10 4.73
C VAL A 308 -17.88 9.73 5.69
N ASN A 309 -16.65 9.21 5.73
CA ASN A 309 -15.57 9.72 6.57
C ASN A 309 -14.75 10.85 5.90
N GLY A 310 -15.13 11.28 4.70
CA GLY A 310 -14.52 12.41 4.02
C GLY A 310 -13.17 12.11 3.33
N PHE A 311 -12.91 10.83 3.07
CA PHE A 311 -11.72 10.36 2.36
C PHE A 311 -11.94 10.16 0.86
#